data_69566547f625e14ccccfc05756e74b11
#
_entry.id   69566547f625e14ccccfc05756e74b11
#
_cell.length_a   1.000
_cell.length_b   1.000
_cell.length_c   1.000
_cell.angle_alpha   90.00
_cell.angle_beta   90.00
_cell.angle_gamma   90.00
#
_symmetry.space_group_name_H-M   'P 1'
#
loop_
_entity.id
_entity.type
_entity.pdbx_description
1 polymer ?
#
loop_
_entity_poly.entity_id
_entity_poly.type
_entity_poly.pdbx_seq_one_letter_code
_entity_poly.pdbx_strand_id
1 'polypeptide(L)'
;MAILGIESAIFGVDDLELCTKFWLDFGLTLVESDERERIFEVASGSRVIIRLRGDPRLPTVYSHQCGVQETIWGVDSQASLDALVADLGRDRELRFDEDGAVHFAADDGMPLGLKVWQKRPVLSQPDPVNAPDRIQRLNLHRKWRKRALPKTINHIVFFVDDYVSSFEFFRNRLGFRYTDHSRGVGVFARANGTYEHHSIFFVSTELPVAPDQPGFMHIAFGLEDIDELMIGVNRMEAAGWENTGLNASGGLSRHRISSAIYYYFDNPSGGEAEYHVDTDYVDDNWVPRVWDWKFGSLMWATKIPSFWQGEVEWSMQFDAQAASLESHRRAVLGGTGADSAE
;
A
#
# COMPACT_ATOMS: atom_id res chain seq x y z
N MET A 1 -3.68 22.13 -3.12
CA MET A 1 -2.62 21.32 -2.47
C MET A 1 -3.03 19.87 -2.58
N ALA A 2 -2.25 19.07 -3.30
CA ALA A 2 -2.54 17.66 -3.47
C ALA A 2 -1.30 16.80 -3.36
N ILE A 3 -1.40 15.70 -2.59
CA ILE A 3 -0.46 14.59 -2.62
C ILE A 3 -0.93 13.63 -3.70
N LEU A 4 -0.07 13.40 -4.71
CA LEU A 4 -0.39 12.66 -5.94
C LEU A 4 -0.20 11.15 -5.82
N GLY A 5 0.29 10.67 -4.67
CA GLY A 5 0.59 9.28 -4.38
C GLY A 5 2.04 9.06 -3.94
N ILE A 6 2.50 7.82 -3.98
CA ILE A 6 3.85 7.40 -3.60
C ILE A 6 4.82 7.77 -4.73
N GLU A 7 5.73 8.71 -4.45
CA GLU A 7 6.83 9.04 -5.35
C GLU A 7 7.92 7.98 -5.27
N SER A 8 8.34 7.63 -4.03
CA SER A 8 9.27 6.51 -3.84
C SER A 8 9.06 5.78 -2.52
N ALA A 9 9.40 4.48 -2.53
CA ALA A 9 9.52 3.63 -1.36
C ALA A 9 10.99 3.21 -1.21
N ILE A 10 11.61 3.54 -0.06
CA ILE A 10 13.02 3.32 0.21
C ILE A 10 13.17 2.14 1.16
N PHE A 11 13.83 1.07 0.69
CA PHE A 11 14.08 -0.15 1.43
C PHE A 11 15.51 -0.21 1.96
N GLY A 12 15.66 -0.68 3.20
CA GLY A 12 16.94 -1.12 3.74
C GLY A 12 17.10 -2.64 3.57
N VAL A 13 18.11 -3.10 2.83
CA VAL A 13 18.28 -4.51 2.46
C VAL A 13 19.65 -5.05 2.88
N ASP A 14 19.73 -6.37 3.11
CA ASP A 14 21.00 -7.04 3.45
C ASP A 14 21.69 -7.61 2.20
N ASP A 15 20.92 -8.05 1.18
CA ASP A 15 21.43 -8.62 -0.07
C ASP A 15 20.90 -7.80 -1.26
N LEU A 16 21.76 -6.90 -1.75
CA LEU A 16 21.40 -5.99 -2.84
C LEU A 16 21.18 -6.74 -4.17
N GLU A 17 21.94 -7.81 -4.43
CA GLU A 17 21.86 -8.57 -5.68
C GLU A 17 20.60 -9.45 -5.73
N LEU A 18 20.27 -10.13 -4.64
CA LEU A 18 19.03 -10.90 -4.52
C LEU A 18 17.80 -10.00 -4.70
N CYS A 19 17.78 -8.84 -4.02
CA CYS A 19 16.69 -7.87 -4.14
C CYS A 19 16.63 -7.26 -5.55
N THR A 20 17.78 -7.00 -6.18
CA THR A 20 17.84 -6.55 -7.59
C THR A 20 17.21 -7.57 -8.52
N LYS A 21 17.57 -8.85 -8.37
CA LYS A 21 16.99 -9.93 -9.18
C LYS A 21 15.46 -10.00 -9.01
N PHE A 22 14.96 -9.90 -7.76
CA PHE A 22 13.54 -9.92 -7.47
C PHE A 22 12.81 -8.80 -8.22
N TRP A 23 13.23 -7.55 -8.07
CA TRP A 23 12.54 -6.41 -8.67
C TRP A 23 12.61 -6.42 -10.21
N LEU A 24 13.68 -6.94 -10.80
CA LEU A 24 13.77 -7.16 -12.25
C LEU A 24 12.81 -8.24 -12.73
N ASP A 25 12.73 -9.37 -12.04
CA ASP A 25 11.80 -10.46 -12.36
C ASP A 25 10.34 -10.01 -12.15
N PHE A 26 10.07 -9.24 -11.10
CA PHE A 26 8.79 -8.60 -10.79
C PHE A 26 8.34 -7.60 -11.88
N GLY A 27 9.24 -7.16 -12.74
CA GLY A 27 8.94 -6.35 -13.94
C GLY A 27 9.25 -4.87 -13.83
N LEU A 28 9.96 -4.43 -12.78
CA LEU A 28 10.40 -3.05 -12.67
C LEU A 28 11.60 -2.79 -13.57
N THR A 29 11.80 -1.53 -13.93
CA THR A 29 12.94 -1.08 -14.75
C THR A 29 14.02 -0.51 -13.84
N LEU A 30 15.22 -1.11 -13.85
CA LEU A 30 16.39 -0.53 -13.18
C LEU A 30 16.83 0.72 -13.94
N VAL A 31 16.87 1.87 -13.25
CA VAL A 31 17.22 3.17 -13.85
C VAL A 31 18.54 3.71 -13.36
N GLU A 32 18.91 3.41 -12.10
CA GLU A 32 20.19 3.82 -11.51
C GLU A 32 20.77 2.70 -10.65
N SER A 33 22.10 2.62 -10.58
CA SER A 33 22.81 1.55 -9.88
C SER A 33 24.20 2.02 -9.45
N ASP A 34 24.52 1.85 -8.17
CA ASP A 34 25.86 2.02 -7.62
C ASP A 34 26.24 0.86 -6.66
N GLU A 35 27.32 0.96 -5.92
CA GLU A 35 27.81 -0.09 -5.02
C GLU A 35 26.87 -0.35 -3.82
N ARG A 36 26.02 0.61 -3.46
CA ARG A 36 25.19 0.59 -2.25
C ARG A 36 23.69 0.75 -2.52
N GLU A 37 23.30 1.10 -3.75
CA GLU A 37 21.92 1.46 -4.09
C GLU A 37 21.52 0.93 -5.46
N ARG A 38 20.23 0.61 -5.61
CA ARG A 38 19.56 0.39 -6.89
C ARG A 38 18.25 1.16 -6.88
N ILE A 39 17.96 1.84 -7.98
CA ILE A 39 16.70 2.57 -8.19
C ILE A 39 15.95 1.93 -9.33
N PHE A 40 14.75 1.48 -9.04
CA PHE A 40 13.81 0.95 -10.01
C PHE A 40 12.66 1.93 -10.21
N GLU A 41 12.11 1.94 -11.41
CA GLU A 41 11.02 2.85 -11.76
C GLU A 41 9.89 2.10 -12.47
N VAL A 42 8.64 2.52 -12.19
CA VAL A 42 7.44 2.09 -12.90
C VAL A 42 6.95 3.18 -13.87
N ALA A 43 5.96 2.86 -14.71
CA ALA A 43 5.51 3.75 -15.78
C ALA A 43 5.07 5.14 -15.30
N SER A 44 4.44 5.25 -14.11
CA SER A 44 4.02 6.52 -13.51
C SER A 44 5.17 7.43 -13.05
N GLY A 45 6.39 6.91 -13.01
CA GLY A 45 7.55 7.59 -12.41
C GLY A 45 7.71 7.37 -10.93
N SER A 46 6.87 6.52 -10.30
CA SER A 46 7.11 6.06 -8.93
C SER A 46 8.32 5.14 -8.89
N ARG A 47 9.06 5.17 -7.77
CA ARG A 47 10.34 4.48 -7.62
C ARG A 47 10.35 3.50 -6.44
N VAL A 48 11.04 2.39 -6.62
CA VAL A 48 11.52 1.53 -5.55
C VAL A 48 13.02 1.76 -5.45
N ILE A 49 13.47 2.17 -4.27
CA ILE A 49 14.89 2.42 -3.98
C ILE A 49 15.33 1.39 -2.95
N ILE A 50 16.30 0.54 -3.30
CA ILE A 50 16.89 -0.39 -2.34
C ILE A 50 18.30 0.08 -2.00
N ARG A 51 18.59 0.19 -0.69
CA ARG A 51 19.89 0.57 -0.12
C ARG A 51 20.41 -0.48 0.82
N LEU A 52 21.72 -0.72 0.80
CA LEU A 52 22.32 -1.59 1.81
C LEU A 52 22.02 -1.07 3.22
N ARG A 53 21.63 -1.98 4.11
CA ARG A 53 21.45 -1.65 5.52
C ARG A 53 22.71 -1.00 6.09
N GLY A 54 22.51 0.04 6.90
CA GLY A 54 23.61 0.87 7.42
C GLY A 54 24.12 1.94 6.44
N ASP A 55 23.45 2.13 5.29
CA ASP A 55 23.70 3.31 4.48
C ASP A 55 23.28 4.56 5.25
N PRO A 56 24.13 5.62 5.34
CA PRO A 56 23.84 6.81 6.12
C PRO A 56 22.66 7.65 5.59
N ARG A 57 22.21 7.37 4.35
CA ARG A 57 21.04 8.02 3.74
C ARG A 57 19.72 7.37 4.20
N LEU A 58 19.75 6.20 4.82
CA LEU A 58 18.56 5.60 5.44
C LEU A 58 18.21 6.36 6.73
N PRO A 59 16.91 6.56 7.01
CA PRO A 59 16.49 7.15 8.27
C PRO A 59 16.83 6.22 9.45
N THR A 60 16.77 6.79 10.66
CA THR A 60 16.82 5.98 11.89
C THR A 60 15.66 4.98 11.85
N VAL A 61 15.96 3.74 12.13
CA VAL A 61 15.08 2.59 11.88
C VAL A 61 13.76 2.72 12.65
N TYR A 62 12.65 2.81 11.93
CA TYR A 62 11.29 2.71 12.47
C TYR A 62 10.97 1.26 12.90
N SER A 63 11.51 0.29 12.14
CA SER A 63 11.39 -1.14 12.42
C SER A 63 12.76 -1.81 12.24
N HIS A 64 13.10 -2.75 13.12
CA HIS A 64 14.34 -3.52 13.03
C HIS A 64 14.33 -4.58 11.92
N GLN A 65 13.22 -4.76 11.23
CA GLN A 65 13.07 -5.71 10.13
C GLN A 65 13.48 -5.09 8.78
N CYS A 66 13.80 -5.95 7.82
CA CYS A 66 13.91 -5.54 6.41
C CYS A 66 12.55 -5.00 5.94
N GLY A 67 12.58 -4.07 4.99
CA GLY A 67 11.36 -3.49 4.43
C GLY A 67 11.54 -2.01 4.15
N VAL A 68 10.42 -1.35 3.90
CA VAL A 68 10.41 0.09 3.67
C VAL A 68 10.81 0.82 4.95
N GLN A 69 11.88 1.60 4.83
CA GLN A 69 12.38 2.46 5.91
C GLN A 69 11.83 3.87 5.80
N GLU A 70 11.42 4.30 4.62
CA GLU A 70 10.84 5.61 4.38
C GLU A 70 9.95 5.60 3.16
N THR A 71 8.84 6.33 3.21
CA THR A 71 7.96 6.58 2.07
C THR A 71 7.97 8.05 1.70
N ILE A 72 8.35 8.36 0.43
CA ILE A 72 8.31 9.71 -0.10
C ILE A 72 6.98 9.91 -0.85
N TRP A 73 6.20 10.88 -0.40
CA TRP A 73 4.94 11.26 -1.03
C TRP A 73 5.14 12.38 -2.03
N GLY A 74 4.65 12.18 -3.24
CA GLY A 74 4.74 13.16 -4.31
C GLY A 74 3.70 14.27 -4.17
N VAL A 75 4.14 15.53 -4.23
CA VAL A 75 3.29 16.73 -4.09
C VAL A 75 3.14 17.41 -5.45
N ASP A 76 1.98 17.98 -5.72
CA ASP A 76 1.60 18.56 -7.02
C ASP A 76 2.41 19.81 -7.42
N SER A 77 2.94 20.56 -6.46
CA SER A 77 3.61 21.82 -6.74
C SER A 77 4.52 22.27 -5.60
N GLN A 78 5.46 23.18 -5.90
CA GLN A 78 6.32 23.80 -4.89
C GLN A 78 5.50 24.54 -3.84
N ALA A 79 4.48 25.30 -4.23
CA ALA A 79 3.61 26.01 -3.30
C ALA A 79 2.90 25.09 -2.31
N SER A 80 2.50 23.90 -2.76
CA SER A 80 1.91 22.87 -1.89
C SER A 80 2.95 22.27 -0.94
N LEU A 81 4.17 22.01 -1.42
CA LEU A 81 5.27 21.55 -0.59
C LEU A 81 5.61 22.59 0.49
N ASP A 82 5.75 23.86 0.11
CA ASP A 82 6.07 24.95 1.04
C ASP A 82 5.02 25.09 2.15
N ALA A 83 3.73 24.92 1.80
CA ALA A 83 2.64 24.96 2.77
C ALA A 83 2.70 23.79 3.77
N LEU A 84 2.98 22.57 3.30
CA LEU A 84 3.17 21.40 4.15
C LEU A 84 4.40 21.54 5.06
N VAL A 85 5.51 22.01 4.51
CA VAL A 85 6.77 22.28 5.24
C VAL A 85 6.55 23.32 6.34
N ALA A 86 5.84 24.42 6.03
CA ALA A 86 5.53 25.47 7.00
C ALA A 86 4.63 24.95 8.14
N ASP A 87 3.73 24.02 7.86
CA ASP A 87 2.88 23.41 8.88
C ASP A 87 3.65 22.40 9.72
N LEU A 88 4.34 21.46 9.11
CA LEU A 88 5.11 20.41 9.78
C LEU A 88 6.26 20.97 10.62
N GLY A 89 6.95 22.00 10.11
CA GLY A 89 8.09 22.63 10.80
C GLY A 89 7.74 23.39 12.08
N ARG A 90 6.45 23.48 12.45
CA ARG A 90 6.04 24.11 13.72
C ARG A 90 6.34 23.24 14.94
N ASP A 91 6.39 21.93 14.77
CA ASP A 91 6.41 20.97 15.88
C ASP A 91 7.35 19.78 15.68
N ARG A 92 8.06 19.71 14.54
CA ARG A 92 8.99 18.62 14.26
C ARG A 92 10.21 19.05 13.47
N GLU A 93 11.28 18.28 13.58
CA GLU A 93 12.49 18.47 12.82
C GLU A 93 12.27 18.09 11.35
N LEU A 94 12.78 18.93 10.45
CA LEU A 94 12.75 18.70 9.01
C LEU A 94 14.17 18.62 8.47
N ARG A 95 14.48 17.61 7.67
CA ARG A 95 15.73 17.48 6.93
C ARG A 95 15.46 17.70 5.45
N PHE A 96 16.32 18.43 4.79
CA PHE A 96 16.22 18.79 3.39
C PHE A 96 17.35 18.15 2.61
N ASP A 97 17.03 17.48 1.52
CA ASP A 97 18.00 16.91 0.58
C ASP A 97 18.22 17.85 -0.61
N GLU A 98 19.37 17.71 -1.26
CA GLU A 98 19.75 18.54 -2.43
C GLU A 98 18.78 18.39 -3.61
N ASP A 99 18.08 17.25 -3.72
CA ASP A 99 17.10 16.97 -4.76
C ASP A 99 15.71 17.53 -4.48
N GLY A 100 15.56 18.29 -3.38
CA GLY A 100 14.34 18.97 -2.96
C GLY A 100 13.37 18.11 -2.15
N ALA A 101 13.78 16.91 -1.74
CA ALA A 101 13.01 16.10 -0.81
C ALA A 101 13.10 16.69 0.62
N VAL A 102 11.99 16.61 1.35
CA VAL A 102 11.89 17.04 2.76
C VAL A 102 11.48 15.86 3.60
N HIS A 103 12.29 15.50 4.58
CA HIS A 103 12.15 14.31 5.42
C HIS A 103 11.74 14.68 6.83
N PHE A 104 10.89 13.87 7.43
CA PHE A 104 10.38 14.05 8.80
C PHE A 104 9.86 12.72 9.35
N ALA A 105 9.51 12.71 10.62
CA ALA A 105 8.81 11.58 11.24
C ALA A 105 7.35 11.94 11.53
N ALA A 106 6.44 10.99 11.37
CA ALA A 106 5.07 11.08 11.88
C ALA A 106 5.06 11.03 13.42
N ASP A 107 3.89 11.20 14.04
CA ASP A 107 3.76 11.23 15.51
C ASP A 107 4.13 9.90 16.16
N ASP A 108 3.95 8.78 15.44
CA ASP A 108 4.34 7.43 15.85
C ASP A 108 5.80 7.07 15.49
N GLY A 109 6.56 8.03 14.94
CA GLY A 109 7.95 7.84 14.54
C GLY A 109 8.15 7.30 13.12
N MET A 110 7.08 7.05 12.35
CA MET A 110 7.18 6.56 10.96
C MET A 110 7.94 7.57 10.09
N PRO A 111 9.05 7.16 9.43
CA PRO A 111 9.79 8.05 8.55
C PRO A 111 9.03 8.32 7.26
N LEU A 112 8.89 9.58 6.93
CA LEU A 112 8.18 10.09 5.78
C LEU A 112 8.96 11.17 5.07
N GLY A 113 8.72 11.30 3.78
CA GLY A 113 9.23 12.43 2.99
C GLY A 113 8.17 13.01 2.07
N LEU A 114 8.42 14.25 1.66
CA LEU A 114 7.63 14.98 0.67
C LEU A 114 8.54 15.49 -0.42
N LYS A 115 8.08 15.41 -1.67
CA LYS A 115 8.85 15.92 -2.82
C LYS A 115 7.89 16.42 -3.90
N VAL A 116 8.23 17.52 -4.56
CA VAL A 116 7.48 17.92 -5.76
C VAL A 116 7.66 16.86 -6.84
N TRP A 117 6.55 16.33 -7.35
CA TRP A 117 6.57 15.20 -8.26
C TRP A 117 5.77 15.45 -9.53
N GLN A 118 6.42 15.26 -10.66
CA GLN A 118 5.75 15.24 -11.95
C GLN A 118 5.31 13.81 -12.29
N LYS A 119 4.20 13.38 -11.69
CA LYS A 119 3.61 12.09 -11.98
C LYS A 119 3.30 11.95 -13.45
N ARG A 120 3.87 10.94 -14.09
CA ARG A 120 3.63 10.67 -15.51
C ARG A 120 2.24 10.05 -15.71
N PRO A 121 1.46 10.50 -16.72
CA PRO A 121 0.20 9.84 -17.08
C PRO A 121 0.46 8.39 -17.50
N VAL A 122 -0.34 7.48 -16.99
CA VAL A 122 -0.30 6.07 -17.35
C VAL A 122 -1.45 5.74 -18.28
N LEU A 123 -1.13 5.14 -19.42
CA LEU A 123 -2.12 4.65 -20.37
C LEU A 123 -2.40 3.17 -20.10
N SER A 124 -3.64 2.85 -19.84
CA SER A 124 -4.14 1.48 -19.73
C SER A 124 -5.22 1.23 -20.75
N GLN A 125 -5.13 0.11 -21.42
CA GLN A 125 -6.10 -0.36 -22.43
C GLN A 125 -6.34 -1.85 -22.20
N PRO A 126 -7.04 -2.22 -21.12
CA PRO A 126 -7.32 -3.62 -20.83
C PRO A 126 -8.11 -4.27 -21.97
N ASP A 127 -7.89 -5.56 -22.21
CA ASP A 127 -8.65 -6.27 -23.21
C ASP A 127 -10.12 -6.37 -22.80
N PRO A 128 -11.06 -6.08 -23.71
CA PRO A 128 -12.48 -6.18 -23.44
C PRO A 128 -12.86 -7.60 -23.00
N VAL A 129 -13.75 -7.72 -22.03
CA VAL A 129 -14.23 -9.00 -21.51
C VAL A 129 -15.58 -9.33 -22.15
N ASN A 130 -15.67 -10.52 -22.84
CA ASN A 130 -16.92 -11.05 -23.34
C ASN A 130 -17.73 -11.71 -22.20
N ALA A 131 -19.03 -11.53 -22.24
CA ALA A 131 -19.99 -12.25 -21.41
C ALA A 131 -21.11 -12.84 -22.30
N PRO A 132 -21.92 -13.81 -21.81
CA PRO A 132 -23.09 -14.26 -22.54
C PRO A 132 -23.94 -13.08 -23.00
N ASP A 133 -24.30 -13.06 -24.29
CA ASP A 133 -25.05 -12.00 -24.97
C ASP A 133 -24.41 -10.58 -24.95
N ARG A 134 -23.17 -10.47 -24.46
CA ARG A 134 -22.39 -9.22 -24.45
C ARG A 134 -21.03 -9.43 -25.14
N ILE A 135 -21.04 -9.37 -26.46
CA ILE A 135 -19.83 -9.52 -27.28
C ILE A 135 -19.11 -8.17 -27.35
N GLN A 136 -17.95 -8.06 -26.69
CA GLN A 136 -17.08 -6.89 -26.76
C GLN A 136 -15.83 -7.16 -27.62
N ARG A 137 -15.54 -8.43 -27.89
CA ARG A 137 -14.38 -8.87 -28.66
C ARG A 137 -14.83 -9.96 -29.66
N LEU A 138 -15.06 -9.54 -30.90
CA LEU A 138 -15.46 -10.42 -32.01
C LEU A 138 -14.33 -10.47 -33.04
N ASN A 139 -13.87 -11.68 -33.40
CA ASN A 139 -12.74 -11.91 -34.31
C ASN A 139 -11.43 -11.24 -33.89
N LEU A 140 -11.29 -10.96 -32.62
CA LEU A 140 -10.09 -10.39 -32.02
C LEU A 140 -9.54 -11.37 -30.97
N HIS A 141 -8.23 -11.52 -30.93
CA HIS A 141 -7.55 -12.26 -29.88
C HIS A 141 -7.09 -11.28 -28.75
N ARG A 142 -6.71 -11.83 -27.60
CA ARG A 142 -6.14 -11.05 -26.51
C ARG A 142 -4.72 -10.60 -26.83
N LYS A 143 -4.26 -9.57 -26.12
CA LYS A 143 -2.88 -9.06 -26.22
C LYS A 143 -1.88 -10.17 -25.88
N TRP A 144 -0.76 -10.12 -26.56
CA TRP A 144 0.34 -11.02 -26.30
C TRP A 144 1.30 -10.37 -25.30
N ARG A 145 1.29 -10.87 -24.08
CA ARG A 145 2.17 -10.41 -23.00
C ARG A 145 3.20 -11.48 -22.68
N LYS A 146 4.41 -11.05 -22.34
CA LYS A 146 5.51 -11.95 -21.94
C LYS A 146 5.79 -11.88 -20.43
N ARG A 147 5.42 -10.79 -19.77
CA ARG A 147 5.62 -10.54 -18.34
C ARG A 147 4.67 -9.45 -17.86
N ALA A 148 4.53 -9.29 -16.55
CA ALA A 148 3.95 -8.11 -15.95
C ALA A 148 4.89 -6.90 -16.13
N LEU A 149 4.29 -5.73 -16.28
CA LEU A 149 4.97 -4.43 -16.32
C LEU A 149 4.22 -3.47 -15.40
N PRO A 150 4.55 -3.46 -14.10
CA PRO A 150 3.90 -2.59 -13.13
C PRO A 150 3.86 -1.14 -13.60
N LYS A 151 2.67 -0.52 -13.53
CA LYS A 151 2.45 0.82 -14.04
C LYS A 151 2.52 1.88 -12.97
N THR A 152 2.09 1.53 -11.75
CA THR A 152 1.98 2.43 -10.61
C THR A 152 2.40 1.70 -9.34
N ILE A 153 2.86 2.46 -8.35
CA ILE A 153 2.83 2.03 -6.94
C ILE A 153 1.55 2.63 -6.37
N ASN A 154 0.57 1.77 -6.04
CA ASN A 154 -0.76 2.23 -5.66
C ASN A 154 -0.87 2.47 -4.17
N HIS A 155 -0.41 1.51 -3.36
CA HIS A 155 -0.49 1.64 -1.91
C HIS A 155 0.66 0.95 -1.20
N ILE A 156 0.80 1.31 0.07
CA ILE A 156 1.73 0.74 1.00
C ILE A 156 1.00 0.45 2.32
N VAL A 157 1.42 -0.60 3.02
CA VAL A 157 0.77 -1.02 4.26
C VAL A 157 1.80 -1.15 5.37
N PHE A 158 1.43 -0.63 6.54
CA PHE A 158 2.22 -0.71 7.75
C PHE A 158 1.42 -1.29 8.92
N PHE A 159 2.07 -2.12 9.71
CA PHE A 159 1.64 -2.40 11.06
C PHE A 159 1.95 -1.20 11.94
N VAL A 160 0.98 -0.78 12.73
CA VAL A 160 1.08 0.35 13.67
C VAL A 160 0.41 0.00 14.99
N ASP A 161 0.85 0.62 16.10
CA ASP A 161 0.28 0.35 17.42
C ASP A 161 -1.12 0.95 17.57
N ASP A 162 -1.34 2.16 17.01
CA ASP A 162 -2.64 2.83 17.01
C ASP A 162 -2.96 3.36 15.59
N TYR A 163 -3.71 2.56 14.82
CA TYR A 163 -4.08 2.91 13.46
C TYR A 163 -4.99 4.15 13.35
N VAL A 164 -5.72 4.48 14.41
CA VAL A 164 -6.57 5.68 14.42
C VAL A 164 -5.70 6.92 14.54
N SER A 165 -4.75 6.93 15.46
CA SER A 165 -3.81 8.05 15.64
C SER A 165 -2.89 8.23 14.42
N SER A 166 -2.36 7.14 13.85
CA SER A 166 -1.57 7.19 12.61
C SER A 166 -2.40 7.79 11.45
N PHE A 167 -3.65 7.33 11.27
CA PHE A 167 -4.55 7.91 10.26
C PHE A 167 -4.83 9.39 10.51
N GLU A 168 -5.09 9.80 11.76
CA GLU A 168 -5.37 11.20 12.09
C GLU A 168 -4.19 12.13 11.77
N PHE A 169 -2.97 11.68 11.98
CA PHE A 169 -1.79 12.41 11.52
C PHE A 169 -1.85 12.62 9.98
N PHE A 170 -2.04 11.56 9.22
CA PHE A 170 -2.14 11.65 7.76
C PHE A 170 -3.31 12.51 7.30
N ARG A 171 -4.46 12.40 7.94
CA ARG A 171 -5.63 13.23 7.62
C ARG A 171 -5.41 14.71 7.92
N ASN A 172 -4.96 15.01 9.13
CA ASN A 172 -4.93 16.38 9.65
C ASN A 172 -3.72 17.17 9.15
N ARG A 173 -2.56 16.51 8.96
CA ARG A 173 -1.31 17.16 8.58
C ARG A 173 -0.99 17.01 7.08
N LEU A 174 -1.38 15.91 6.45
CA LEU A 174 -1.08 15.61 5.05
C LEU A 174 -2.31 15.67 4.14
N GLY A 175 -3.52 15.78 4.69
CA GLY A 175 -4.75 15.94 3.94
C GLY A 175 -5.29 14.65 3.31
N PHE A 176 -4.88 13.50 3.82
CA PHE A 176 -5.43 12.22 3.36
C PHE A 176 -6.92 12.10 3.65
N ARG A 177 -7.61 11.30 2.85
CA ARG A 177 -9.05 11.05 2.93
C ARG A 177 -9.31 9.69 3.57
N TYR A 178 -10.24 9.65 4.49
CA TYR A 178 -10.79 8.39 5.02
C TYR A 178 -11.55 7.67 3.92
N THR A 179 -11.20 6.41 3.67
CA THR A 179 -11.84 5.61 2.64
C THR A 179 -12.72 4.53 3.25
N ASP A 180 -12.15 3.62 4.01
CA ASP A 180 -12.89 2.53 4.66
C ASP A 180 -12.19 2.11 5.96
N HIS A 181 -12.93 1.41 6.83
CA HIS A 181 -12.44 0.81 8.06
C HIS A 181 -12.74 -0.69 8.07
N SER A 182 -11.72 -1.52 8.26
CA SER A 182 -11.85 -2.92 8.62
C SER A 182 -11.86 -3.03 10.13
N ARG A 183 -13.03 -3.31 10.72
CA ARG A 183 -13.26 -3.23 12.17
C ARG A 183 -12.27 -4.09 12.95
N GLY A 184 -11.54 -3.48 13.88
CA GLY A 184 -10.53 -4.14 14.71
C GLY A 184 -9.25 -4.54 13.98
N VAL A 185 -9.13 -4.25 12.68
CA VAL A 185 -7.95 -4.56 11.87
C VAL A 185 -7.19 -3.29 11.49
N GLY A 186 -7.89 -2.29 10.94
CA GLY A 186 -7.20 -1.10 10.49
C GLY A 186 -8.02 -0.18 9.60
N VAL A 187 -7.42 0.95 9.20
CA VAL A 187 -8.04 2.02 8.44
C VAL A 187 -7.36 2.23 7.10
N PHE A 188 -8.16 2.33 6.04
CA PHE A 188 -7.75 2.64 4.68
C PHE A 188 -7.86 4.14 4.43
N ALA A 189 -6.79 4.73 3.88
CA ALA A 189 -6.75 6.15 3.54
C ALA A 189 -6.16 6.35 2.14
N ARG A 190 -6.71 7.31 1.39
CA ARG A 190 -6.15 7.72 0.10
C ARG A 190 -5.50 9.09 0.17
N ALA A 191 -4.44 9.30 -0.56
CA ALA A 191 -3.89 10.62 -0.81
C ALA A 191 -4.94 11.46 -1.57
N ASN A 192 -5.05 12.74 -1.26
CA ASN A 192 -6.12 13.60 -1.79
C ASN A 192 -5.99 13.94 -3.28
N GLY A 193 -4.86 13.62 -3.91
CA GLY A 193 -4.61 13.77 -5.36
C GLY A 193 -4.69 12.46 -6.14
N THR A 194 -5.18 11.38 -5.54
CA THR A 194 -5.40 10.09 -6.21
C THR A 194 -6.86 9.67 -6.15
N TYR A 195 -7.22 8.69 -6.97
CA TYR A 195 -8.57 8.11 -7.04
C TYR A 195 -8.60 6.63 -6.67
N GLU A 196 -7.45 5.94 -6.49
CA GLU A 196 -7.46 4.56 -6.02
C GLU A 196 -8.08 4.48 -4.62
N HIS A 197 -8.73 3.36 -4.32
CA HIS A 197 -9.42 3.12 -3.04
C HIS A 197 -8.56 3.53 -1.83
N HIS A 198 -7.27 3.23 -1.85
CA HIS A 198 -6.35 3.69 -0.82
C HIS A 198 -4.92 3.85 -1.35
N SER A 199 -4.15 4.69 -0.71
CA SER A 199 -2.71 4.86 -0.91
C SER A 199 -1.90 4.33 0.27
N ILE A 200 -2.55 4.23 1.43
CA ILE A 200 -1.99 3.65 2.65
C ILE A 200 -3.06 2.89 3.44
N PHE A 201 -2.65 1.79 4.06
CA PHE A 201 -3.45 1.05 5.01
C PHE A 201 -2.66 0.88 6.30
N PHE A 202 -3.24 1.31 7.41
CA PHE A 202 -2.69 1.16 8.75
C PHE A 202 -3.33 -0.05 9.40
N VAL A 203 -2.52 -1.04 9.77
CA VAL A 203 -2.97 -2.32 10.36
C VAL A 203 -2.50 -2.39 11.81
N SER A 204 -3.36 -2.86 12.70
CA SER A 204 -3.04 -2.99 14.12
C SER A 204 -1.99 -4.07 14.38
N THR A 205 -0.99 -3.77 15.23
CA THR A 205 -0.07 -4.76 15.80
C THR A 205 -0.75 -5.69 16.82
N GLU A 206 -1.96 -5.38 17.27
CA GLU A 206 -2.72 -6.24 18.20
C GLU A 206 -3.31 -7.50 17.53
N LEU A 207 -3.20 -7.63 16.19
CA LEU A 207 -3.68 -8.82 15.50
C LEU A 207 -2.81 -10.03 15.84
N PRO A 208 -3.41 -11.23 16.06
CA PRO A 208 -2.64 -12.44 16.42
C PRO A 208 -1.56 -12.85 15.43
N VAL A 209 -1.65 -12.35 14.21
CA VAL A 209 -0.72 -12.63 13.09
C VAL A 209 0.25 -11.49 12.80
N ALA A 210 0.09 -10.37 13.50
CA ALA A 210 0.97 -9.21 13.35
C ALA A 210 2.32 -9.45 14.05
N PRO A 211 3.38 -8.76 13.63
CA PRO A 211 4.64 -8.74 14.38
C PRO A 211 4.48 -7.98 15.71
N ASP A 212 5.37 -8.27 16.67
CA ASP A 212 5.36 -7.62 17.98
C ASP A 212 5.67 -6.10 17.94
N GLN A 213 6.07 -5.58 16.80
CA GLN A 213 6.48 -4.18 16.63
C GLN A 213 5.92 -3.60 15.33
N PRO A 214 5.66 -2.28 15.30
CA PRO A 214 5.31 -1.57 14.08
C PRO A 214 6.32 -1.78 12.95
N GLY A 215 5.88 -1.70 11.72
CA GLY A 215 6.74 -1.81 10.57
C GLY A 215 6.03 -2.08 9.25
N PHE A 216 6.83 -2.23 8.21
CA PHE A 216 6.33 -2.45 6.87
C PHE A 216 5.71 -3.85 6.72
N MET A 217 4.55 -3.91 6.04
CA MET A 217 3.83 -5.14 5.71
C MET A 217 3.95 -5.49 4.23
N HIS A 218 3.41 -4.65 3.34
CA HIS A 218 3.51 -4.86 1.90
C HIS A 218 3.43 -3.57 1.08
N ILE A 219 3.83 -3.70 -0.19
CA ILE A 219 3.71 -2.66 -1.21
C ILE A 219 3.01 -3.23 -2.45
N ALA A 220 2.07 -2.47 -3.03
CA ALA A 220 1.21 -2.92 -4.11
C ALA A 220 1.42 -2.15 -5.41
N PHE A 221 1.40 -2.91 -6.51
CA PHE A 221 1.67 -2.43 -7.85
C PHE A 221 0.50 -2.69 -8.78
N GLY A 222 0.01 -1.62 -9.42
CA GLY A 222 -1.08 -1.68 -10.38
C GLY A 222 -0.63 -2.21 -11.74
N LEU A 223 -1.35 -3.20 -12.23
CA LEU A 223 -1.24 -3.78 -13.55
C LEU A 223 -2.47 -3.46 -14.40
N GLU A 224 -2.45 -3.80 -15.68
CA GLU A 224 -3.52 -3.42 -16.60
C GLU A 224 -4.77 -4.26 -16.47
N ASP A 225 -4.62 -5.58 -16.39
CA ASP A 225 -5.72 -6.54 -16.29
C ASP A 225 -5.26 -7.87 -15.66
N ILE A 226 -6.23 -8.74 -15.40
CA ILE A 226 -5.98 -10.05 -14.78
C ILE A 226 -5.06 -10.95 -15.63
N ASP A 227 -5.07 -10.82 -16.95
CA ASP A 227 -4.20 -11.63 -17.80
C ASP A 227 -2.73 -11.22 -17.61
N GLU A 228 -2.46 -9.91 -17.50
CA GLU A 228 -1.13 -9.41 -17.18
C GLU A 228 -0.68 -9.87 -15.81
N LEU A 229 -1.57 -9.79 -14.81
CA LEU A 229 -1.29 -10.26 -13.45
C LEU A 229 -0.89 -11.72 -13.46
N MET A 230 -1.69 -12.60 -14.07
CA MET A 230 -1.42 -14.06 -14.06
C MET A 230 -0.20 -14.45 -14.90
N ILE A 231 0.09 -13.74 -15.97
CA ILE A 231 1.35 -13.93 -16.73
C ILE A 231 2.55 -13.53 -15.86
N GLY A 232 2.42 -12.45 -15.09
CA GLY A 232 3.42 -12.05 -14.10
C GLY A 232 3.64 -13.10 -13.03
N VAL A 233 2.54 -13.60 -12.43
CA VAL A 233 2.57 -14.68 -11.42
C VAL A 233 3.31 -15.90 -11.94
N ASN A 234 2.89 -16.42 -13.10
CA ASN A 234 3.52 -17.62 -13.69
C ASN A 234 5.02 -17.42 -13.94
N ARG A 235 5.42 -16.20 -14.32
CA ARG A 235 6.84 -15.88 -14.53
C ARG A 235 7.62 -15.84 -13.23
N MET A 236 7.07 -15.22 -12.19
CA MET A 236 7.69 -15.14 -10.86
C MET A 236 7.86 -16.54 -10.26
N GLU A 237 6.83 -17.38 -10.30
CA GLU A 237 6.87 -18.76 -9.83
C GLU A 237 7.89 -19.60 -10.63
N ALA A 238 7.92 -19.44 -11.96
CA ALA A 238 8.93 -20.11 -12.81
C ALA A 238 10.37 -19.66 -12.52
N ALA A 239 10.56 -18.45 -11.99
CA ALA A 239 11.85 -17.93 -11.54
C ALA A 239 12.20 -18.38 -10.11
N GLY A 240 11.32 -19.13 -9.42
CA GLY A 240 11.50 -19.67 -8.08
C GLY A 240 11.10 -18.74 -6.95
N TRP A 241 10.34 -17.66 -7.24
CA TRP A 241 9.82 -16.77 -6.19
C TRP A 241 8.59 -17.37 -5.53
N GLU A 242 8.56 -17.32 -4.21
CA GLU A 242 7.54 -17.96 -3.39
C GLU A 242 6.41 -17.00 -3.01
N ASN A 243 5.37 -17.59 -2.47
CA ASN A 243 4.14 -16.95 -2.01
C ASN A 243 3.74 -17.69 -0.71
N THR A 244 4.47 -17.43 0.37
CA THR A 244 4.29 -18.09 1.67
C THR A 244 3.94 -17.10 2.79
N GLY A 245 4.02 -15.80 2.53
CA GLY A 245 3.80 -14.73 3.49
C GLY A 245 2.36 -14.66 4.01
N LEU A 246 2.11 -13.71 4.88
CA LEU A 246 0.85 -13.56 5.60
C LEU A 246 -0.34 -13.41 4.66
N ASN A 247 -0.23 -12.52 3.66
CA ASN A 247 -1.31 -12.23 2.72
C ASN A 247 -1.37 -13.23 1.56
N ALA A 248 -0.29 -13.93 1.31
CA ALA A 248 -0.14 -14.86 0.20
C ALA A 248 -0.96 -16.14 0.35
N SER A 249 -1.43 -16.46 1.56
CA SER A 249 -2.11 -17.72 1.87
C SER A 249 -3.37 -18.01 1.03
N GLY A 250 -3.99 -16.97 0.44
CA GLY A 250 -5.16 -17.09 -0.45
C GLY A 250 -4.81 -17.44 -1.90
N GLY A 251 -3.56 -17.34 -2.33
CA GLY A 251 -3.18 -17.38 -3.74
C GLY A 251 -3.84 -16.23 -4.51
N LEU A 252 -4.25 -16.47 -5.77
CA LEU A 252 -5.04 -15.48 -6.50
C LEU A 252 -6.37 -15.25 -5.78
N SER A 253 -6.64 -14.01 -5.43
CA SER A 253 -7.79 -13.67 -4.59
C SER A 253 -8.38 -12.32 -4.99
N ARG A 254 -9.58 -12.03 -4.47
CA ARG A 254 -10.22 -10.71 -4.61
C ARG A 254 -10.68 -10.20 -3.26
N HIS A 255 -10.27 -8.98 -2.93
CA HIS A 255 -10.84 -8.24 -1.81
C HIS A 255 -12.28 -7.83 -2.11
N ARG A 256 -13.13 -7.81 -1.07
CA ARG A 256 -14.46 -7.21 -1.18
C ARG A 256 -14.43 -5.71 -0.93
N ILE A 257 -13.62 -5.29 0.03
CA ILE A 257 -13.55 -3.90 0.49
C ILE A 257 -13.07 -2.91 -0.58
N SER A 258 -12.17 -3.34 -1.47
CA SER A 258 -11.57 -2.51 -2.54
C SER A 258 -11.80 -3.06 -3.94
N SER A 259 -12.51 -4.18 -4.08
CA SER A 259 -12.69 -4.94 -5.34
C SER A 259 -11.40 -5.46 -5.99
N ALA A 260 -10.23 -5.13 -5.50
CA ALA A 260 -8.96 -5.51 -6.11
C ALA A 260 -8.79 -7.03 -6.23
N ILE A 261 -8.41 -7.51 -7.42
CA ILE A 261 -7.86 -8.86 -7.63
C ILE A 261 -6.36 -8.76 -7.39
N TYR A 262 -5.82 -9.65 -6.60
CA TYR A 262 -4.44 -9.54 -6.12
C TYR A 262 -3.71 -10.87 -6.03
N TYR A 263 -2.36 -10.78 -6.01
CA TYR A 263 -1.44 -11.87 -5.73
C TYR A 263 -0.19 -11.32 -5.04
N TYR A 264 0.21 -11.94 -3.93
CA TYR A 264 1.38 -11.54 -3.14
C TYR A 264 2.59 -12.44 -3.39
N PHE A 265 3.78 -11.88 -3.27
CA PHE A 265 5.05 -12.59 -3.26
C PHE A 265 5.87 -12.21 -2.04
N ASP A 266 6.61 -13.18 -1.50
CA ASP A 266 7.61 -12.94 -0.48
C ASP A 266 8.71 -12.04 -1.07
N ASN A 267 8.92 -10.88 -0.47
CA ASN A 267 9.86 -9.89 -0.98
C ASN A 267 11.20 -9.99 -0.22
N PRO A 268 12.31 -10.31 -0.87
CA PRO A 268 13.61 -10.39 -0.19
C PRO A 268 14.08 -9.03 0.34
N SER A 269 13.48 -7.92 -0.13
CA SER A 269 13.70 -6.59 0.44
C SER A 269 12.95 -6.38 1.77
N GLY A 270 12.11 -7.33 2.18
CA GLY A 270 11.27 -7.32 3.37
C GLY A 270 9.79 -7.21 3.05
N GLY A 271 8.94 -7.82 3.89
CA GLY A 271 7.50 -7.87 3.70
C GLY A 271 7.08 -8.60 2.44
N GLU A 272 5.97 -8.15 1.83
CA GLU A 272 5.43 -8.74 0.61
C GLU A 272 5.32 -7.68 -0.50
N ALA A 273 5.39 -8.14 -1.76
CA ALA A 273 5.10 -7.34 -2.95
C ALA A 273 3.84 -7.87 -3.62
N GLU A 274 2.90 -6.97 -3.93
CA GLU A 274 1.59 -7.30 -4.46
C GLU A 274 1.45 -6.86 -5.91
N TYR A 275 1.02 -7.78 -6.79
CA TYR A 275 0.35 -7.40 -8.04
C TYR A 275 -1.13 -7.24 -7.79
N HIS A 276 -1.74 -6.15 -8.28
CA HIS A 276 -3.17 -6.01 -8.23
C HIS A 276 -3.76 -5.35 -9.48
N VAL A 277 -5.04 -5.64 -9.72
CA VAL A 277 -5.84 -5.09 -10.83
C VAL A 277 -7.28 -4.89 -10.38
N ASP A 278 -8.06 -4.12 -11.15
CA ASP A 278 -9.50 -3.97 -10.99
C ASP A 278 -9.91 -3.47 -9.59
N THR A 279 -9.10 -2.55 -9.03
CA THR A 279 -9.42 -1.90 -7.76
C THR A 279 -10.50 -0.83 -7.95
N ASP A 280 -11.26 -0.54 -6.90
CA ASP A 280 -12.21 0.57 -6.90
C ASP A 280 -11.47 1.91 -7.02
N TYR A 281 -12.05 2.82 -7.82
CA TYR A 281 -11.65 4.21 -7.90
C TYR A 281 -12.71 5.07 -7.23
N VAL A 282 -12.29 5.96 -6.35
CA VAL A 282 -13.17 6.77 -5.51
C VAL A 282 -12.74 8.24 -5.54
N ASP A 283 -13.72 9.15 -5.43
CA ASP A 283 -13.51 10.59 -5.32
C ASP A 283 -13.98 11.14 -3.97
N ASP A 284 -14.12 12.45 -3.85
CA ASP A 284 -14.55 13.09 -2.61
C ASP A 284 -16.06 12.92 -2.31
N ASN A 285 -16.85 12.33 -3.23
CA ASN A 285 -18.24 11.92 -2.98
C ASN A 285 -18.35 10.51 -2.38
N TRP A 286 -17.23 9.79 -2.26
CA TRP A 286 -17.22 8.48 -1.64
C TRP A 286 -17.71 8.57 -0.19
N VAL A 287 -18.65 7.70 0.15
CA VAL A 287 -19.11 7.54 1.53
C VAL A 287 -18.35 6.38 2.15
N PRO A 288 -17.47 6.63 3.13
CA PRO A 288 -16.70 5.59 3.81
C PRO A 288 -17.59 4.50 4.40
N ARG A 289 -17.05 3.29 4.49
CA ARG A 289 -17.74 2.13 5.03
C ARG A 289 -16.92 1.51 6.15
N VAL A 290 -17.60 0.92 7.12
CA VAL A 290 -17.00 0.02 8.10
C VAL A 290 -17.44 -1.41 7.81
N TRP A 291 -16.49 -2.32 7.80
CA TRP A 291 -16.66 -3.70 7.42
C TRP A 291 -16.38 -4.65 8.58
N ASP A 292 -17.14 -5.73 8.69
CA ASP A 292 -16.59 -6.93 9.32
C ASP A 292 -15.31 -7.33 8.57
N TRP A 293 -14.26 -7.64 9.33
CA TRP A 293 -12.94 -7.82 8.74
C TRP A 293 -12.86 -9.05 7.81
N LYS A 294 -13.53 -10.16 8.15
CA LYS A 294 -13.55 -11.35 7.28
C LYS A 294 -14.34 -11.06 6.00
N PHE A 295 -15.52 -10.46 6.15
CA PHE A 295 -16.37 -10.12 5.02
C PHE A 295 -15.72 -9.11 4.07
N GLY A 296 -15.06 -8.08 4.61
CA GLY A 296 -14.35 -7.07 3.81
C GLY A 296 -13.09 -7.61 3.15
N SER A 297 -12.33 -8.46 3.86
CA SER A 297 -11.04 -8.93 3.37
C SER A 297 -11.12 -9.79 2.11
N LEU A 298 -12.18 -10.61 1.97
CA LEU A 298 -12.21 -11.61 0.92
C LEU A 298 -13.58 -11.73 0.24
N MET A 299 -13.62 -11.59 -1.08
CA MET A 299 -14.76 -11.94 -1.92
C MET A 299 -14.65 -13.39 -2.39
N TRP A 300 -13.47 -13.77 -2.85
CA TRP A 300 -13.10 -15.14 -3.22
C TRP A 300 -11.58 -15.31 -3.21
N ALA A 301 -11.12 -16.54 -3.09
CA ALA A 301 -9.72 -16.92 -3.17
C ALA A 301 -9.57 -18.29 -3.85
N THR A 302 -8.44 -18.54 -4.49
CA THR A 302 -8.12 -19.86 -5.05
C THR A 302 -7.73 -20.88 -3.98
N LYS A 303 -7.28 -20.39 -2.82
CA LYS A 303 -7.08 -21.16 -1.60
C LYS A 303 -7.80 -20.46 -0.47
N ILE A 304 -8.62 -21.15 0.31
CA ILE A 304 -9.33 -20.52 1.44
C ILE A 304 -8.38 -20.39 2.62
N PRO A 305 -8.02 -19.16 3.02
CA PRO A 305 -7.13 -18.94 4.16
C PRO A 305 -7.74 -19.47 5.46
N SER A 306 -6.90 -19.93 6.39
CA SER A 306 -7.36 -20.49 7.68
C SER A 306 -8.17 -19.48 8.49
N PHE A 307 -7.81 -18.20 8.46
CA PHE A 307 -8.53 -17.15 9.16
C PHE A 307 -9.95 -16.91 8.63
N TRP A 308 -10.23 -17.32 7.38
CA TRP A 308 -11.53 -17.13 6.72
C TRP A 308 -12.44 -18.35 6.88
N GLN A 309 -11.97 -19.42 7.51
CA GLN A 309 -12.78 -20.60 7.80
C GLN A 309 -13.82 -20.30 8.91
N GLY A 310 -14.93 -21.00 8.87
CA GLY A 310 -16.05 -20.82 9.81
C GLY A 310 -17.06 -19.78 9.32
N GLU A 311 -17.87 -19.30 10.26
CA GLU A 311 -18.89 -18.29 9.97
C GLU A 311 -18.27 -16.93 9.67
N VAL A 312 -18.82 -16.25 8.66
CA VAL A 312 -18.48 -14.90 8.28
C VAL A 312 -19.69 -13.99 8.51
N GLU A 313 -19.56 -12.99 9.33
CA GLU A 313 -20.60 -11.99 9.53
C GLU A 313 -20.69 -11.11 8.27
N TRP A 314 -21.84 -11.13 7.59
CA TRP A 314 -22.10 -10.30 6.41
C TRP A 314 -22.48 -8.89 6.85
N SER A 315 -21.51 -8.15 7.38
CA SER A 315 -21.69 -6.84 7.96
C SER A 315 -20.83 -5.78 7.26
N MET A 316 -21.55 -4.77 6.72
CA MET A 316 -20.97 -3.53 6.22
C MET A 316 -21.96 -2.40 6.49
N GLN A 317 -21.45 -1.28 6.98
CA GLN A 317 -22.25 -0.09 7.26
C GLN A 317 -21.55 1.15 6.70
N PHE A 318 -22.33 2.16 6.29
CA PHE A 318 -21.77 3.44 5.92
C PHE A 318 -21.28 4.20 7.15
N ASP A 319 -20.14 4.85 7.05
CA ASP A 319 -19.43 5.53 8.15
C ASP A 319 -18.96 6.95 7.77
N ALA A 320 -19.83 7.71 7.15
CA ALA A 320 -19.54 9.05 6.61
C ALA A 320 -18.88 10.01 7.62
N GLN A 321 -19.09 9.82 8.91
CA GLN A 321 -18.56 10.66 9.98
C GLN A 321 -17.38 10.03 10.73
N ALA A 322 -16.84 8.91 10.26
CA ALA A 322 -15.80 8.14 10.92
C ALA A 322 -16.16 7.72 12.37
N ALA A 323 -17.44 7.50 12.64
CA ALA A 323 -17.94 7.14 13.97
C ALA A 323 -17.39 5.79 14.46
N SER A 324 -17.10 4.87 13.54
CA SER A 324 -16.49 3.57 13.87
C SER A 324 -15.06 3.71 14.40
N LEU A 325 -14.29 4.68 13.90
CA LEU A 325 -12.93 4.96 14.38
C LEU A 325 -12.96 5.55 15.78
N GLU A 326 -13.87 6.48 16.05
CA GLU A 326 -14.06 7.06 17.37
C GLU A 326 -14.53 6.02 18.39
N SER A 327 -15.45 5.13 17.99
CA SER A 327 -15.91 4.03 18.84
C SER A 327 -14.76 3.06 19.17
N HIS A 328 -13.91 2.74 18.21
CA HIS A 328 -12.73 1.90 18.43
C HIS A 328 -11.77 2.55 19.45
N ARG A 329 -11.43 3.82 19.25
CA ARG A 329 -10.57 4.57 20.16
C ARG A 329 -11.10 4.56 21.58
N ARG A 330 -12.41 4.80 21.80
CA ARG A 330 -13.03 4.77 23.12
C ARG A 330 -12.94 3.40 23.77
N ALA A 331 -13.13 2.32 22.98
CA ALA A 331 -13.03 0.95 23.50
C ALA A 331 -11.60 0.64 23.96
N VAL A 332 -10.58 1.03 23.18
CA VAL A 332 -9.16 0.84 23.55
C VAL A 332 -8.79 1.67 24.78
N LEU A 333 -9.18 2.94 24.83
CA LEU A 333 -8.89 3.82 25.96
C LEU A 333 -9.73 3.50 27.21
N GLY A 334 -10.94 2.97 27.04
CA GLY A 334 -11.85 2.60 28.12
C GLY A 334 -11.58 1.22 28.74
N GLY A 335 -10.73 0.41 28.13
CA GLY A 335 -10.42 -0.96 28.58
C GLY A 335 -9.65 -1.07 29.90
N THR A 336 -9.34 0.06 30.59
CA THR A 336 -8.73 0.08 31.93
C THR A 336 -9.71 0.39 33.07
N GLY A 337 -11.01 0.44 32.80
CA GLY A 337 -12.03 0.76 33.80
C GLY A 337 -13.18 -0.23 33.79
N ALA A 338 -13.24 -1.07 34.81
CA ALA A 338 -14.37 -1.92 35.13
C ALA A 338 -15.72 -1.18 35.05
N ASP A 339 -16.68 -1.74 34.29
CA ASP A 339 -18.09 -1.65 34.68
C ASP A 339 -18.71 -3.04 34.58
N SER A 340 -18.55 -3.73 35.70
CA SER A 340 -19.51 -4.71 36.17
C SER A 340 -20.56 -3.94 37.01
N ALA A 341 -21.70 -3.62 36.45
CA ALA A 341 -22.92 -3.43 37.23
C ALA A 341 -24.15 -3.27 36.32
N GLU A 342 -25.05 -4.22 36.51
CA GLU A 342 -26.48 -4.32 36.24
C GLU A 342 -26.93 -4.72 34.84
#